data_ba73c872d5c970a0dc83e05284806aae
#
_entry.id   ba73c872d5c970a0dc83e05284806aae
#
_cell.length_a   1.000
_cell.length_b   1.000
_cell.length_c   1.000
_cell.angle_alpha   90.00
_cell.angle_beta   90.00
_cell.angle_gamma   90.00
#
_symmetry.space_group_name_H-M   'P 1'
#
loop_
_entity.id
_entity.type
_entity.pdbx_description
1 polymer ?
#
loop_
_entity_poly.entity_id
_entity_poly.type
_entity_poly.pdbx_seq_one_letter_code
_entity_poly.pdbx_strand_id
1 'polypeptide(L)'
;MTSAFTSRLSRNFVFSRQLIGDLRSIVRIHGYMVKTGIDKDDFAVSKLLALSSVLDIRYASSIFQHVSNTNLFMFNTMLRGYAMSDEPERAFRVFNQLRAKGLTLDRFSFITTLKSCSRELCSSIGEGLHGIVLRSGFMVFTDLRNALLHFYCVCGRINDARKVFDEMPHSVDAVSFSTLMNGYLQVSKQGLVLDLFRDMWKSGVTVSVSTLLSFLSATGDVGDLSGAESAHGLCIKLGLDLDLHLVTALIGMYSKIGEIGSARRVFDWAIRKDVVTWNCMIDQYAKMGVLEECLWLLRQMKYERMKPNSSTFVGLLSSCAKNEAASVGRSVGKLVEEERMALDARLGTALVDMYAKLGMLDKAVEIFNRMKDKDVKSWTAMISGYGSHGLAREAMTLFNKMEEENSKVRPNEITFLVLLNACSHGGLVMEGIRCFKKMVETYRLTPKVEHYGCVVDLLGRAGQLEEAYELIKNLPITSDSTAWRALLAACRVYGNAYLGESVMMRLAEMDEVHPADAILLAGTHAVAGNSQGQLKSLDNELNKARKEAGYSAIEIE
;
A
#
# COMPACT_ATOMS: atom_id res chain seq x y z
N MET A 1 -38.07 40.66 31.82
CA MET A 1 -38.16 40.11 30.44
C MET A 1 -37.09 40.65 29.48
N THR A 2 -36.50 41.79 29.66
CA THR A 2 -35.48 42.42 28.79
C THR A 2 -34.10 41.75 28.87
N SER A 3 -33.70 41.19 30.00
CA SER A 3 -32.37 40.55 30.17
C SER A 3 -32.22 39.20 29.41
N ALA A 4 -33.30 38.42 29.29
CA ALA A 4 -33.28 37.13 28.56
C ALA A 4 -33.29 37.30 27.03
N PHE A 5 -33.86 38.41 26.53
CA PHE A 5 -33.95 38.68 25.07
C PHE A 5 -32.62 39.24 24.54
N THR A 6 -31.93 40.09 25.33
CA THR A 6 -30.59 40.59 24.98
C THR A 6 -29.55 39.50 25.02
N SER A 7 -29.66 38.52 25.93
CA SER A 7 -28.76 37.35 26.00
C SER A 7 -28.94 36.40 24.80
N ARG A 8 -30.14 36.24 24.25
CA ARG A 8 -30.42 35.39 23.08
C ARG A 8 -29.91 36.01 21.77
N LEU A 9 -30.03 37.32 21.61
CA LEU A 9 -29.52 38.04 20.42
C LEU A 9 -27.99 38.08 20.38
N SER A 10 -27.34 38.31 21.54
CA SER A 10 -25.88 38.25 21.65
C SER A 10 -25.31 36.84 21.42
N ARG A 11 -26.02 35.78 21.83
CA ARG A 11 -25.64 34.37 21.57
C ARG A 11 -25.67 34.01 20.09
N ASN A 12 -26.67 34.45 19.33
CA ASN A 12 -26.78 34.16 17.90
C ASN A 12 -25.79 34.98 17.05
N PHE A 13 -25.43 36.18 17.46
CA PHE A 13 -24.49 37.05 16.79
C PHE A 13 -23.03 36.53 16.92
N VAL A 14 -22.65 36.06 18.12
CA VAL A 14 -21.29 35.53 18.37
C VAL A 14 -20.95 34.28 17.53
N PHE A 15 -21.97 33.49 17.18
CA PHE A 15 -21.76 32.23 16.41
C PHE A 15 -22.28 32.30 14.97
N SER A 16 -22.39 33.49 14.36
CA SER A 16 -22.75 33.57 12.92
C SER A 16 -21.65 32.94 12.06
N ARG A 17 -22.05 32.07 11.13
CA ARG A 17 -21.15 31.29 10.25
C ARG A 17 -20.14 32.15 9.46
N GLN A 18 -20.41 33.43 9.24
CA GLN A 18 -19.55 34.36 8.48
C GLN A 18 -18.31 34.85 9.24
N LEU A 19 -18.26 34.66 10.57
CA LEU A 19 -17.16 35.14 11.44
C LEU A 19 -16.13 34.07 11.82
N ILE A 20 -16.36 32.79 11.48
CA ILE A 20 -15.60 31.67 12.01
C ILE A 20 -14.94 30.92 10.85
N GLY A 21 -13.77 31.39 10.42
CA GLY A 21 -12.97 30.76 9.37
C GLY A 21 -11.62 30.21 9.84
N ASP A 22 -11.12 30.66 11.00
CA ASP A 22 -9.79 30.28 11.50
C ASP A 22 -9.73 30.18 13.03
N LEU A 23 -8.68 29.56 13.53
CA LEU A 23 -8.42 29.38 14.96
C LEU A 23 -8.34 30.74 15.71
N ARG A 24 -7.79 31.79 15.08
CA ARG A 24 -7.64 33.11 15.69
C ARG A 24 -9.00 33.73 16.02
N SER A 25 -9.97 33.54 15.12
CA SER A 25 -11.36 33.99 15.33
C SER A 25 -12.01 33.27 16.53
N ILE A 26 -11.79 31.96 16.67
CA ILE A 26 -12.28 31.19 17.82
C ILE A 26 -11.65 31.65 19.14
N VAL A 27 -10.35 31.90 19.16
CA VAL A 27 -9.65 32.42 20.34
C VAL A 27 -10.20 33.80 20.76
N ARG A 28 -10.51 34.68 19.81
CA ARG A 28 -11.14 35.99 20.08
C ARG A 28 -12.55 35.82 20.66
N ILE A 29 -13.36 34.93 20.08
CA ILE A 29 -14.70 34.61 20.59
C ILE A 29 -14.62 34.07 22.01
N HIS A 30 -13.72 33.13 22.29
CA HIS A 30 -13.51 32.59 23.61
C HIS A 30 -13.11 33.68 24.61
N GLY A 31 -12.15 34.54 24.26
CA GLY A 31 -11.76 35.69 25.11
C GLY A 31 -12.91 36.67 25.37
N TYR A 32 -13.79 36.89 24.39
CA TYR A 32 -15.01 37.69 24.60
C TYR A 32 -16.00 36.98 25.53
N MET A 33 -16.21 35.67 25.38
CA MET A 33 -17.08 34.88 26.26
C MET A 33 -16.63 34.94 27.71
N VAL A 34 -15.33 34.79 27.95
CA VAL A 34 -14.74 34.90 29.31
C VAL A 34 -14.96 36.30 29.89
N LYS A 35 -14.70 37.37 29.09
CA LYS A 35 -14.89 38.74 29.57
C LYS A 35 -16.35 39.09 29.88
N THR A 36 -17.30 38.48 29.21
CA THR A 36 -18.74 38.75 29.34
C THR A 36 -19.44 37.74 30.26
N GLY A 37 -18.74 36.72 30.78
CA GLY A 37 -19.32 35.68 31.61
C GLY A 37 -20.19 34.67 30.86
N ILE A 38 -20.17 34.68 29.52
CA ILE A 38 -20.91 33.75 28.67
C ILE A 38 -20.24 32.35 28.68
N ASP A 39 -18.99 32.26 29.12
CA ASP A 39 -18.25 31.02 29.34
C ASP A 39 -18.87 30.12 30.45
N LYS A 40 -19.81 30.62 31.22
CA LYS A 40 -20.60 29.86 32.19
C LYS A 40 -21.89 29.27 31.61
N ASP A 41 -22.22 29.60 30.37
CA ASP A 41 -23.39 29.09 29.68
C ASP A 41 -23.04 27.79 28.96
N ASP A 42 -23.56 26.65 29.41
CA ASP A 42 -23.30 25.31 28.86
C ASP A 42 -23.55 25.19 27.36
N PHE A 43 -24.56 25.92 26.83
CA PHE A 43 -24.88 25.93 25.42
C PHE A 43 -23.83 26.67 24.59
N ALA A 44 -23.39 27.83 25.07
CA ALA A 44 -22.37 28.63 24.39
C ALA A 44 -21.01 27.90 24.39
N VAL A 45 -20.63 27.29 25.50
CA VAL A 45 -19.41 26.48 25.62
C VAL A 45 -19.48 25.24 24.75
N SER A 46 -20.63 24.56 24.70
CA SER A 46 -20.84 23.40 23.81
C SER A 46 -20.62 23.76 22.32
N LYS A 47 -21.11 24.91 21.87
CA LYS A 47 -20.89 25.42 20.52
C LYS A 47 -19.41 25.78 20.27
N LEU A 48 -18.79 26.45 21.26
CA LEU A 48 -17.36 26.78 21.17
C LEU A 48 -16.51 25.52 21.01
N LEU A 49 -16.77 24.49 21.82
CA LEU A 49 -16.11 23.19 21.74
C LEU A 49 -16.34 22.53 20.39
N ALA A 50 -17.56 22.56 19.86
CA ALA A 50 -17.88 21.96 18.56
C ALA A 50 -17.09 22.60 17.41
N LEU A 51 -16.89 23.90 17.43
CA LEU A 51 -16.11 24.64 16.45
C LEU A 51 -14.61 24.43 16.64
N SER A 52 -14.14 24.50 17.89
CA SER A 52 -12.72 24.31 18.22
C SER A 52 -12.25 22.90 17.90
N SER A 53 -13.07 21.86 18.13
CA SER A 53 -12.70 20.46 17.90
C SER A 53 -12.46 20.11 16.44
N VAL A 54 -13.00 20.90 15.52
CA VAL A 54 -12.79 20.73 14.06
C VAL A 54 -11.52 21.42 13.59
N LEU A 55 -11.17 22.58 14.19
CA LEU A 55 -10.02 23.38 13.74
C LEU A 55 -8.73 23.03 14.49
N ASP A 56 -8.83 22.83 15.80
CA ASP A 56 -7.70 22.45 16.66
C ASP A 56 -8.21 21.68 17.89
N ILE A 57 -8.01 20.37 17.86
CA ILE A 57 -8.45 19.49 18.95
C ILE A 57 -7.68 19.75 20.26
N ARG A 58 -6.43 20.22 20.20
CA ARG A 58 -5.63 20.53 21.40
C ARG A 58 -6.19 21.74 22.12
N TYR A 59 -6.57 22.76 21.36
CA TYR A 59 -7.24 23.93 21.92
C TYR A 59 -8.61 23.57 22.51
N ALA A 60 -9.42 22.77 21.81
CA ALA A 60 -10.69 22.25 22.34
C ALA A 60 -10.50 21.45 23.64
N SER A 61 -9.45 20.63 23.72
CA SER A 61 -9.10 19.86 24.90
C SER A 61 -8.78 20.77 26.09
N SER A 62 -8.05 21.85 25.87
CA SER A 62 -7.76 22.86 26.91
C SER A 62 -9.05 23.48 27.44
N ILE A 63 -9.97 23.88 26.55
CA ILE A 63 -11.28 24.41 27.00
C ILE A 63 -12.04 23.36 27.81
N PHE A 64 -12.15 22.12 27.28
CA PHE A 64 -12.91 21.03 27.88
C PHE A 64 -12.44 20.70 29.31
N GLN A 65 -11.13 20.76 29.57
CA GLN A 65 -10.56 20.52 30.92
C GLN A 65 -10.95 21.59 31.96
N HIS A 66 -11.25 22.81 31.52
CA HIS A 66 -11.62 23.92 32.43
C HIS A 66 -13.14 24.06 32.62
N VAL A 67 -13.95 23.28 31.90
CA VAL A 67 -15.42 23.32 32.07
C VAL A 67 -15.82 22.56 33.31
N SER A 68 -16.44 23.27 34.27
CA SER A 68 -16.87 22.69 35.55
C SER A 68 -18.02 21.70 35.38
N ASN A 69 -18.99 22.02 34.51
CA ASN A 69 -20.19 21.22 34.29
C ASN A 69 -20.25 20.67 32.88
N THR A 70 -19.54 19.56 32.62
CA THR A 70 -19.52 18.91 31.31
C THR A 70 -20.74 18.03 31.13
N ASN A 71 -21.43 18.19 29.99
CA ASN A 71 -22.59 17.40 29.59
C ASN A 71 -22.24 16.36 28.51
N LEU A 72 -23.17 15.44 28.22
CA LEU A 72 -22.98 14.37 27.21
C LEU A 72 -22.62 14.91 25.82
N PHE A 73 -23.23 16.04 25.42
CA PHE A 73 -22.94 16.65 24.11
C PHE A 73 -21.46 17.10 23.99
N MET A 74 -20.93 17.71 25.07
CA MET A 74 -19.51 18.12 25.11
C MET A 74 -18.58 16.91 25.02
N PHE A 75 -18.90 15.84 25.77
CA PHE A 75 -18.14 14.57 25.66
C PHE A 75 -18.18 13.99 24.27
N ASN A 76 -19.36 13.86 23.64
CA ASN A 76 -19.50 13.34 22.28
C ASN A 76 -18.77 14.22 21.24
N THR A 77 -18.75 15.53 21.46
CA THR A 77 -17.98 16.47 20.64
C THR A 77 -16.47 16.19 20.72
N MET A 78 -15.95 15.99 21.93
CA MET A 78 -14.54 15.66 22.14
C MET A 78 -14.18 14.26 21.60
N LEU A 79 -15.04 13.26 21.82
CA LEU A 79 -14.88 11.92 21.22
C LEU A 79 -14.79 12.00 19.70
N ARG A 80 -15.70 12.74 19.06
CA ARG A 80 -15.70 12.95 17.61
C ARG A 80 -14.44 13.69 17.15
N GLY A 81 -14.04 14.73 17.87
CA GLY A 81 -12.85 15.52 17.57
C GLY A 81 -11.59 14.65 17.57
N TYR A 82 -11.39 13.85 18.61
CA TYR A 82 -10.27 12.92 18.70
C TYR A 82 -10.35 11.82 17.65
N ALA A 83 -11.54 11.23 17.41
CA ALA A 83 -11.72 10.21 16.37
C ALA A 83 -11.36 10.71 14.97
N MET A 84 -11.35 12.02 14.71
CA MET A 84 -10.99 12.63 13.43
C MET A 84 -9.58 13.25 13.40
N SER A 85 -8.92 13.37 14.56
CA SER A 85 -7.58 13.96 14.72
C SER A 85 -6.46 12.95 14.50
N ASP A 86 -5.21 13.40 14.67
CA ASP A 86 -4.00 12.56 14.63
C ASP A 86 -3.73 11.84 15.97
N GLU A 87 -4.60 12.01 16.97
CA GLU A 87 -4.46 11.43 18.32
C GLU A 87 -5.75 10.67 18.72
N PRO A 88 -6.24 9.70 17.90
CA PRO A 88 -7.52 9.02 18.15
C PRO A 88 -7.54 8.18 19.43
N GLU A 89 -6.39 7.75 19.94
CA GLU A 89 -6.26 7.03 21.21
C GLU A 89 -6.75 7.86 22.43
N ARG A 90 -6.73 9.19 22.35
CA ARG A 90 -7.24 10.05 23.42
C ARG A 90 -8.76 9.94 23.59
N ALA A 91 -9.49 9.52 22.57
CA ALA A 91 -10.92 9.25 22.68
C ALA A 91 -11.21 8.20 23.77
N PHE A 92 -10.33 7.20 23.97
CA PHE A 92 -10.52 6.18 25.01
C PHE A 92 -10.49 6.77 26.42
N ARG A 93 -9.61 7.75 26.65
CA ARG A 93 -9.55 8.47 27.94
C ARG A 93 -10.82 9.28 28.18
N VAL A 94 -11.29 9.99 27.14
CA VAL A 94 -12.54 10.79 27.22
C VAL A 94 -13.75 9.89 27.46
N PHE A 95 -13.82 8.72 26.80
CA PHE A 95 -14.88 7.74 27.01
C PHE A 95 -14.87 7.18 28.44
N ASN A 96 -13.71 6.89 29.00
CA ASN A 96 -13.59 6.44 30.39
C ASN A 96 -13.98 7.55 31.38
N GLN A 97 -13.64 8.82 31.13
CA GLN A 97 -14.07 9.95 31.93
C GLN A 97 -15.59 10.13 31.87
N LEU A 98 -16.23 9.98 30.71
CA LEU A 98 -17.67 10.01 30.54
C LEU A 98 -18.35 8.96 31.42
N ARG A 99 -17.83 7.72 31.41
CA ARG A 99 -18.33 6.63 32.28
C ARG A 99 -18.13 6.91 33.75
N ALA A 100 -16.96 7.41 34.15
CA ALA A 100 -16.62 7.71 35.53
C ALA A 100 -17.53 8.82 36.14
N LYS A 101 -18.00 9.75 35.30
CA LYS A 101 -18.98 10.77 35.70
C LYS A 101 -20.42 10.25 35.87
N GLY A 102 -20.68 8.98 35.54
CA GLY A 102 -22.01 8.38 35.63
C GLY A 102 -23.04 8.94 34.64
N LEU A 103 -22.59 9.65 33.59
CA LEU A 103 -23.46 10.10 32.50
C LEU A 103 -23.96 8.94 31.68
N THR A 104 -25.22 8.99 31.25
CA THR A 104 -25.81 7.96 30.39
C THR A 104 -25.16 7.99 29.03
N LEU A 105 -24.53 6.85 28.63
CA LEU A 105 -23.97 6.68 27.31
C LEU A 105 -25.07 6.66 26.27
N ASP A 106 -24.80 7.20 25.10
CA ASP A 106 -25.67 7.10 23.94
C ASP A 106 -24.99 6.37 22.78
N ARG A 107 -25.75 6.08 21.71
CA ARG A 107 -25.22 5.41 20.51
C ARG A 107 -24.06 6.17 19.89
N PHE A 108 -24.05 7.50 19.93
CA PHE A 108 -22.99 8.34 19.34
C PHE A 108 -21.68 8.21 20.10
N SER A 109 -21.73 8.07 21.43
CA SER A 109 -20.54 7.80 22.25
C SER A 109 -19.87 6.50 21.84
N PHE A 110 -20.64 5.44 21.58
CA PHE A 110 -20.10 4.15 21.11
C PHE A 110 -19.58 4.21 19.69
N ILE A 111 -20.35 4.77 18.74
CA ILE A 111 -19.95 4.86 17.31
C ILE A 111 -18.63 5.62 17.16
N THR A 112 -18.48 6.75 17.86
CA THR A 112 -17.27 7.57 17.76
C THR A 112 -16.06 6.89 18.40
N THR A 113 -16.24 6.19 19.52
CA THR A 113 -15.16 5.44 20.18
C THR A 113 -14.77 4.21 19.36
N LEU A 114 -15.71 3.47 18.76
CA LEU A 114 -15.44 2.37 17.83
C LEU A 114 -14.67 2.86 16.59
N LYS A 115 -14.98 4.05 16.07
CA LYS A 115 -14.24 4.66 14.98
C LYS A 115 -12.77 4.93 15.36
N SER A 116 -12.51 5.36 16.60
CA SER A 116 -11.13 5.48 17.11
C SER A 116 -10.45 4.12 17.23
N CYS A 117 -11.17 3.07 17.70
CA CYS A 117 -10.64 1.70 17.75
C CYS A 117 -10.26 1.19 16.36
N SER A 118 -11.07 1.48 15.33
CA SER A 118 -10.77 1.10 13.94
C SER A 118 -9.51 1.78 13.40
N ARG A 119 -9.29 3.06 13.74
CA ARG A 119 -8.11 3.81 13.29
C ARG A 119 -6.82 3.34 13.97
N GLU A 120 -6.89 2.99 15.26
CA GLU A 120 -5.76 2.51 16.05
C GLU A 120 -5.59 0.98 16.01
N LEU A 121 -6.46 0.26 15.31
CA LEU A 121 -6.49 -1.20 15.27
C LEU A 121 -6.54 -1.85 16.67
N CYS A 122 -7.18 -1.17 17.64
CA CYS A 122 -7.26 -1.60 19.03
C CYS A 122 -8.37 -2.64 19.24
N SER A 123 -8.12 -3.91 18.91
CA SER A 123 -9.10 -4.99 18.98
C SER A 123 -9.68 -5.18 20.39
N SER A 124 -8.84 -5.19 21.42
CA SER A 124 -9.26 -5.47 22.80
C SER A 124 -10.24 -4.42 23.38
N ILE A 125 -10.00 -3.14 23.08
CA ILE A 125 -10.89 -2.05 23.51
C ILE A 125 -12.23 -2.15 22.78
N GLY A 126 -12.20 -2.39 21.48
CA GLY A 126 -13.41 -2.52 20.65
C GLY A 126 -14.27 -3.73 21.06
N GLU A 127 -13.67 -4.84 21.43
CA GLU A 127 -14.37 -6.02 21.99
C GLU A 127 -15.03 -5.69 23.34
N GLY A 128 -14.31 -4.97 24.19
CA GLY A 128 -14.86 -4.47 25.45
C GLY A 128 -16.07 -3.57 25.24
N LEU A 129 -16.01 -2.67 24.26
CA LEU A 129 -17.13 -1.83 23.84
C LEU A 129 -18.31 -2.65 23.32
N HIS A 130 -18.06 -3.65 22.47
CA HIS A 130 -19.11 -4.55 21.98
C HIS A 130 -19.83 -5.25 23.14
N GLY A 131 -19.07 -5.76 24.13
CA GLY A 131 -19.65 -6.34 25.34
C GLY A 131 -20.51 -5.35 26.16
N ILE A 132 -20.15 -4.07 26.19
CA ILE A 132 -20.98 -3.05 26.85
C ILE A 132 -22.24 -2.76 26.03
N VAL A 133 -22.12 -2.62 24.71
CA VAL A 133 -23.24 -2.40 23.78
C VAL A 133 -24.29 -3.51 23.90
N LEU A 134 -23.87 -4.79 23.96
CA LEU A 134 -24.76 -5.93 24.18
C LEU A 134 -25.53 -5.81 25.50
N ARG A 135 -24.82 -5.58 26.62
CA ARG A 135 -25.43 -5.47 27.94
C ARG A 135 -26.36 -4.28 28.09
N SER A 136 -26.09 -3.20 27.35
CA SER A 136 -26.89 -1.97 27.40
C SER A 136 -28.10 -1.97 26.45
N GLY A 137 -28.31 -3.01 25.67
CA GLY A 137 -29.43 -3.13 24.72
C GLY A 137 -29.32 -2.23 23.49
N PHE A 138 -28.15 -1.63 23.23
CA PHE A 138 -27.94 -0.72 22.09
C PHE A 138 -27.81 -1.43 20.74
N MET A 139 -27.81 -2.77 20.72
CA MET A 139 -27.81 -3.55 19.46
C MET A 139 -29.06 -3.35 18.60
N VAL A 140 -30.08 -2.68 19.10
CA VAL A 140 -31.27 -2.29 18.30
C VAL A 140 -30.93 -1.28 17.20
N PHE A 141 -29.90 -0.47 17.38
CA PHE A 141 -29.55 0.60 16.44
C PHE A 141 -28.67 0.09 15.29
N THR A 142 -29.19 0.17 14.07
CA THR A 142 -28.47 -0.29 12.85
C THR A 142 -27.15 0.46 12.62
N ASP A 143 -27.12 1.77 12.86
CA ASP A 143 -25.92 2.59 12.73
C ASP A 143 -24.78 2.14 13.67
N LEU A 144 -25.11 1.72 14.89
CA LEU A 144 -24.13 1.18 15.83
C LEU A 144 -23.67 -0.23 15.44
N ARG A 145 -24.56 -1.08 14.94
CA ARG A 145 -24.19 -2.40 14.39
C ARG A 145 -23.26 -2.25 13.18
N ASN A 146 -23.56 -1.32 12.28
CA ASN A 146 -22.70 -1.01 11.15
C ASN A 146 -21.30 -0.49 11.60
N ALA A 147 -21.24 0.27 12.70
CA ALA A 147 -19.96 0.69 13.28
C ALA A 147 -19.16 -0.48 13.88
N LEU A 148 -19.82 -1.44 14.54
CA LEU A 148 -19.21 -2.68 15.03
C LEU A 148 -18.73 -3.56 13.88
N LEU A 149 -19.55 -3.72 12.85
CA LEU A 149 -19.21 -4.46 11.63
C LEU A 149 -17.96 -3.88 10.97
N HIS A 150 -17.94 -2.57 10.77
CA HIS A 150 -16.78 -1.85 10.21
C HIS A 150 -15.54 -2.04 11.10
N PHE A 151 -15.67 -1.91 12.42
CA PHE A 151 -14.58 -2.12 13.36
C PHE A 151 -13.95 -3.52 13.20
N TYR A 152 -14.75 -4.59 13.21
CA TYR A 152 -14.25 -5.94 13.06
C TYR A 152 -13.63 -6.20 11.68
N CYS A 153 -14.21 -5.64 10.61
CA CYS A 153 -13.63 -5.73 9.26
C CYS A 153 -12.23 -5.08 9.20
N VAL A 154 -12.09 -3.86 9.72
CA VAL A 154 -10.81 -3.12 9.70
C VAL A 154 -9.75 -3.78 10.58
N CYS A 155 -10.15 -4.38 11.71
CA CYS A 155 -9.22 -5.13 12.58
C CYS A 155 -8.88 -6.54 12.03
N GLY A 156 -9.31 -6.92 10.83
CA GLY A 156 -9.05 -8.22 10.22
C GLY A 156 -9.84 -9.39 10.84
N ARG A 157 -10.76 -9.09 11.76
CA ARG A 157 -11.57 -10.10 12.45
C ARG A 157 -12.87 -10.41 11.70
N ILE A 158 -12.71 -10.87 10.48
CA ILE A 158 -13.82 -11.03 9.54
C ILE A 158 -14.89 -12.04 10.00
N ASN A 159 -14.51 -13.07 10.77
CA ASN A 159 -15.46 -14.05 11.30
C ASN A 159 -16.39 -13.43 12.36
N ASP A 160 -15.87 -12.52 13.19
CA ASP A 160 -16.69 -11.81 14.17
C ASP A 160 -17.56 -10.73 13.50
N ALA A 161 -17.04 -10.08 12.44
CA ALA A 161 -17.84 -9.21 11.59
C ALA A 161 -19.04 -9.99 11.00
N ARG A 162 -18.81 -11.22 10.51
CA ARG A 162 -19.89 -12.07 9.97
C ARG A 162 -20.92 -12.41 11.04
N LYS A 163 -20.53 -12.77 12.27
CA LYS A 163 -21.48 -13.02 13.37
C LYS A 163 -22.35 -11.81 13.66
N VAL A 164 -21.73 -10.61 13.78
CA VAL A 164 -22.49 -9.36 14.00
C VAL A 164 -23.50 -9.14 12.88
N PHE A 165 -23.13 -9.42 11.63
CA PHE A 165 -24.02 -9.30 10.48
C PHE A 165 -25.19 -10.32 10.54
N ASP A 166 -24.93 -11.58 10.87
CA ASP A 166 -25.93 -12.65 10.95
C ASP A 166 -26.93 -12.43 12.10
N GLU A 167 -26.51 -11.74 13.16
CA GLU A 167 -27.38 -11.32 14.28
C GLU A 167 -28.27 -10.11 13.97
N MET A 168 -28.33 -9.64 12.70
CA MET A 168 -29.13 -8.48 12.24
C MET A 168 -30.37 -8.90 11.42
N PRO A 169 -31.35 -9.68 11.95
CA PRO A 169 -32.31 -10.42 11.12
C PRO A 169 -33.29 -9.56 10.32
N HIS A 170 -33.58 -8.32 10.72
CA HIS A 170 -34.62 -7.50 10.05
C HIS A 170 -34.20 -6.05 9.74
N SER A 171 -32.97 -5.69 9.99
CA SER A 171 -32.47 -4.31 9.85
C SER A 171 -31.20 -4.20 9.02
N VAL A 172 -30.89 -5.23 8.22
CA VAL A 172 -29.73 -5.21 7.31
C VAL A 172 -30.02 -4.24 6.17
N ASP A 173 -29.18 -3.24 6.01
CA ASP A 173 -29.26 -2.25 4.95
C ASP A 173 -28.12 -2.37 3.93
N ALA A 174 -28.15 -1.57 2.89
CA ALA A 174 -27.08 -1.55 1.88
C ALA A 174 -25.71 -1.21 2.48
N VAL A 175 -25.66 -0.46 3.60
CA VAL A 175 -24.42 -0.11 4.29
C VAL A 175 -23.84 -1.35 5.00
N SER A 176 -24.67 -2.15 5.66
CA SER A 176 -24.26 -3.41 6.29
C SER A 176 -23.64 -4.36 5.25
N PHE A 177 -24.32 -4.55 4.11
CA PHE A 177 -23.83 -5.39 3.02
C PHE A 177 -22.49 -4.85 2.45
N SER A 178 -22.42 -3.57 2.09
CA SER A 178 -21.19 -3.00 1.52
C SER A 178 -20.02 -3.05 2.50
N THR A 179 -20.27 -2.86 3.79
CA THR A 179 -19.22 -2.92 4.82
C THR A 179 -18.64 -4.34 4.93
N LEU A 180 -19.48 -5.37 4.97
CA LEU A 180 -19.02 -6.77 5.04
C LEU A 180 -18.36 -7.22 3.73
N MET A 181 -18.91 -6.83 2.57
CA MET A 181 -18.29 -7.08 1.26
C MET A 181 -16.88 -6.50 1.19
N ASN A 182 -16.69 -5.23 1.61
CA ASN A 182 -15.37 -4.60 1.67
C ASN A 182 -14.44 -5.34 2.64
N GLY A 183 -14.95 -5.80 3.79
CA GLY A 183 -14.19 -6.62 4.72
C GLY A 183 -13.70 -7.93 4.07
N TYR A 184 -14.55 -8.62 3.30
CA TYR A 184 -14.15 -9.82 2.56
C TYR A 184 -13.12 -9.53 1.47
N LEU A 185 -13.23 -8.39 0.76
CA LEU A 185 -12.22 -7.99 -0.24
C LEU A 185 -10.85 -7.77 0.41
N GLN A 186 -10.80 -7.14 1.59
CA GLN A 186 -9.54 -6.90 2.30
C GLN A 186 -8.80 -8.19 2.70
N VAL A 187 -9.54 -9.28 2.95
CA VAL A 187 -8.97 -10.60 3.27
C VAL A 187 -8.96 -11.56 2.06
N SER A 188 -9.10 -11.02 0.85
CA SER A 188 -9.06 -11.77 -0.42
C SER A 188 -10.04 -12.95 -0.50
N LYS A 189 -11.26 -12.78 0.03
CA LYS A 189 -12.34 -13.78 0.00
C LYS A 189 -13.41 -13.38 -1.02
N GLN A 190 -13.04 -13.28 -2.29
CA GLN A 190 -13.90 -12.78 -3.37
C GLN A 190 -15.18 -13.61 -3.56
N GLY A 191 -15.11 -14.93 -3.44
CA GLY A 191 -16.29 -15.81 -3.55
C GLY A 191 -17.37 -15.45 -2.55
N LEU A 192 -17.01 -15.13 -1.29
CA LEU A 192 -17.98 -14.71 -0.27
C LEU A 192 -18.60 -13.35 -0.57
N VAL A 193 -17.93 -12.47 -1.31
CA VAL A 193 -18.52 -11.20 -1.78
C VAL A 193 -19.62 -11.46 -2.79
N LEU A 194 -19.38 -12.37 -3.75
CA LEU A 194 -20.36 -12.74 -4.77
C LEU A 194 -21.60 -13.42 -4.14
N ASP A 195 -21.38 -14.31 -3.18
CA ASP A 195 -22.49 -14.96 -2.45
C ASP A 195 -23.28 -13.93 -1.64
N LEU A 196 -22.61 -13.03 -0.92
CA LEU A 196 -23.25 -11.99 -0.13
C LEU A 196 -24.04 -11.01 -1.00
N PHE A 197 -23.55 -10.68 -2.20
CA PHE A 197 -24.30 -9.87 -3.16
C PHE A 197 -25.56 -10.57 -3.66
N ARG A 198 -25.47 -11.88 -3.91
CA ARG A 198 -26.63 -12.71 -4.29
C ARG A 198 -27.67 -12.76 -3.18
N ASP A 199 -27.25 -12.88 -1.92
CA ASP A 199 -28.15 -12.86 -0.76
C ASP A 199 -28.82 -11.50 -0.59
N MET A 200 -28.06 -10.40 -0.77
CA MET A 200 -28.60 -9.04 -0.79
C MET A 200 -29.69 -8.88 -1.86
N TRP A 201 -29.43 -9.37 -3.07
CA TRP A 201 -30.38 -9.32 -4.18
C TRP A 201 -31.67 -10.08 -3.86
N LYS A 202 -31.53 -11.30 -3.31
CA LYS A 202 -32.69 -12.13 -2.89
C LYS A 202 -33.51 -11.52 -1.76
N SER A 203 -32.87 -10.81 -0.85
CA SER A 203 -33.55 -10.15 0.28
C SER A 203 -34.25 -8.84 -0.10
N GLY A 204 -34.15 -8.39 -1.35
CA GLY A 204 -34.83 -7.19 -1.85
C GLY A 204 -34.19 -5.88 -1.33
N VAL A 205 -33.03 -5.93 -0.72
CA VAL A 205 -32.30 -4.72 -0.30
C VAL A 205 -31.84 -3.95 -1.54
N THR A 206 -32.05 -2.63 -1.53
CA THR A 206 -31.69 -1.76 -2.66
C THR A 206 -30.18 -1.76 -2.90
N VAL A 207 -29.79 -2.03 -4.15
CA VAL A 207 -28.39 -2.01 -4.57
C VAL A 207 -27.88 -0.57 -4.57
N SER A 208 -26.77 -0.33 -3.89
CA SER A 208 -26.07 0.95 -3.87
C SER A 208 -24.83 0.93 -4.76
N VAL A 209 -24.32 2.11 -5.14
CA VAL A 209 -23.04 2.23 -5.86
C VAL A 209 -21.92 1.51 -5.09
N SER A 210 -21.87 1.65 -3.76
CA SER A 210 -20.84 1.01 -2.92
C SER A 210 -20.89 -0.53 -3.00
N THR A 211 -22.09 -1.15 -2.98
CA THR A 211 -22.23 -2.60 -3.12
C THR A 211 -21.85 -3.08 -4.52
N LEU A 212 -22.20 -2.31 -5.57
CA LEU A 212 -21.77 -2.62 -6.94
C LEU A 212 -20.25 -2.52 -7.11
N LEU A 213 -19.60 -1.50 -6.55
CA LEU A 213 -18.14 -1.37 -6.59
C LEU A 213 -17.45 -2.60 -5.97
N SER A 214 -17.93 -3.05 -4.82
CA SER A 214 -17.40 -4.27 -4.18
C SER A 214 -17.65 -5.52 -5.03
N PHE A 215 -18.85 -5.64 -5.61
CA PHE A 215 -19.21 -6.74 -6.49
C PHE A 215 -18.36 -6.79 -7.76
N LEU A 216 -18.20 -5.66 -8.47
CA LEU A 216 -17.36 -5.54 -9.67
C LEU A 216 -15.90 -5.86 -9.37
N SER A 217 -15.38 -5.40 -8.21
CA SER A 217 -14.01 -5.72 -7.80
C SER A 217 -13.82 -7.23 -7.61
N ALA A 218 -14.75 -7.88 -6.89
CA ALA A 218 -14.70 -9.32 -6.66
C ALA A 218 -14.80 -10.12 -7.96
N THR A 219 -15.71 -9.73 -8.86
CA THR A 219 -15.89 -10.38 -10.17
C THR A 219 -14.62 -10.30 -11.02
N GLY A 220 -13.97 -9.12 -11.04
CA GLY A 220 -12.69 -8.94 -11.73
C GLY A 220 -11.57 -9.81 -11.15
N ASP A 221 -11.52 -9.96 -9.82
CA ASP A 221 -10.49 -10.77 -9.14
C ASP A 221 -10.71 -12.29 -9.33
N VAL A 222 -11.96 -12.73 -9.49
CA VAL A 222 -12.29 -14.14 -9.79
C VAL A 222 -11.96 -14.49 -11.24
N GLY A 223 -11.99 -13.53 -12.15
CA GLY A 223 -11.67 -13.74 -13.56
C GLY A 223 -12.80 -14.36 -14.40
N ASP A 224 -14.05 -14.32 -13.90
CA ASP A 224 -15.23 -14.86 -14.62
C ASP A 224 -15.80 -13.82 -15.59
N LEU A 225 -15.61 -14.04 -16.90
CA LEU A 225 -16.13 -13.16 -17.95
C LEU A 225 -17.66 -13.12 -17.97
N SER A 226 -18.35 -14.27 -17.81
CA SER A 226 -19.80 -14.33 -17.82
C SER A 226 -20.41 -13.56 -16.65
N GLY A 227 -19.81 -13.70 -15.47
CA GLY A 227 -20.16 -12.90 -14.29
C GLY A 227 -19.91 -11.41 -14.52
N ALA A 228 -18.84 -11.04 -15.19
CA ALA A 228 -18.52 -9.64 -15.52
C ALA A 228 -19.52 -9.01 -16.47
N GLU A 229 -19.93 -9.71 -17.52
CA GLU A 229 -20.96 -9.25 -18.47
C GLU A 229 -22.32 -9.10 -17.77
N SER A 230 -22.67 -10.04 -16.89
CA SER A 230 -23.89 -9.96 -16.07
C SER A 230 -23.86 -8.77 -15.12
N ALA A 231 -22.72 -8.51 -14.47
CA ALA A 231 -22.51 -7.37 -13.58
C ALA A 231 -22.62 -6.05 -14.33
N HIS A 232 -22.02 -5.95 -15.53
CA HIS A 232 -22.13 -4.77 -16.40
C HIS A 232 -23.58 -4.55 -16.85
N GLY A 233 -24.27 -5.61 -17.32
CA GLY A 233 -25.70 -5.55 -17.67
C GLY A 233 -26.58 -5.10 -16.51
N LEU A 234 -26.23 -5.47 -15.28
CA LEU A 234 -26.91 -5.00 -14.07
C LEU A 234 -26.71 -3.50 -13.85
N CYS A 235 -25.50 -2.97 -14.03
CA CYS A 235 -25.24 -1.53 -13.93
C CYS A 235 -26.09 -0.73 -14.93
N ILE A 236 -26.20 -1.21 -16.18
CA ILE A 236 -27.04 -0.60 -17.22
C ILE A 236 -28.52 -0.65 -16.82
N LYS A 237 -29.01 -1.82 -16.39
CA LYS A 237 -30.40 -2.03 -15.98
C LYS A 237 -30.83 -1.12 -14.82
N LEU A 238 -29.90 -0.80 -13.92
CA LEU A 238 -30.13 0.11 -12.79
C LEU A 238 -29.98 1.59 -13.18
N GLY A 239 -29.60 1.91 -14.42
CA GLY A 239 -29.34 3.28 -14.87
C GLY A 239 -28.12 3.94 -14.20
N LEU A 240 -27.15 3.15 -13.79
CA LEU A 240 -25.94 3.58 -13.08
C LEU A 240 -24.68 3.54 -13.96
N ASP A 241 -24.85 3.23 -15.24
CA ASP A 241 -23.81 3.14 -16.27
C ASP A 241 -23.10 4.48 -16.57
N LEU A 242 -23.69 5.61 -16.13
CA LEU A 242 -23.12 6.95 -16.25
C LEU A 242 -22.37 7.41 -14.98
N ASP A 243 -22.39 6.63 -13.90
CA ASP A 243 -21.63 6.94 -12.68
C ASP A 243 -20.14 6.73 -12.93
N LEU A 244 -19.33 7.79 -12.75
CA LEU A 244 -17.89 7.76 -13.03
C LEU A 244 -17.13 6.72 -12.21
N HIS A 245 -17.55 6.46 -10.96
CA HIS A 245 -16.92 5.45 -10.12
C HIS A 245 -17.19 4.04 -10.66
N LEU A 246 -18.42 3.79 -11.12
CA LEU A 246 -18.80 2.51 -11.71
C LEU A 246 -18.16 2.31 -13.09
N VAL A 247 -18.09 3.34 -13.93
CA VAL A 247 -17.35 3.30 -15.20
C VAL A 247 -15.89 2.90 -14.96
N THR A 248 -15.23 3.54 -14.01
CA THR A 248 -13.83 3.22 -13.66
C THR A 248 -13.69 1.80 -13.10
N ALA A 249 -14.65 1.36 -12.28
CA ALA A 249 -14.67 -0.02 -11.75
C ALA A 249 -14.92 -1.06 -12.84
N LEU A 250 -15.79 -0.81 -13.81
CA LEU A 250 -16.03 -1.68 -14.97
C LEU A 250 -14.79 -1.80 -15.85
N ILE A 251 -14.10 -0.69 -16.14
CA ILE A 251 -12.82 -0.71 -16.86
C ILE A 251 -11.81 -1.59 -16.09
N GLY A 252 -11.67 -1.37 -14.77
CA GLY A 252 -10.78 -2.16 -13.93
C GLY A 252 -11.14 -3.64 -13.87
N MET A 253 -12.42 -3.97 -13.79
CA MET A 253 -12.94 -5.35 -13.79
C MET A 253 -12.57 -6.09 -15.09
N TYR A 254 -12.93 -5.53 -16.25
CA TYR A 254 -12.59 -6.15 -17.54
C TYR A 254 -11.08 -6.27 -17.75
N SER A 255 -10.33 -5.27 -17.31
CA SER A 255 -8.86 -5.31 -17.41
C SER A 255 -8.23 -6.41 -16.55
N LYS A 256 -8.74 -6.66 -15.34
CA LYS A 256 -8.27 -7.77 -14.47
C LYS A 256 -8.54 -9.14 -15.10
N ILE A 257 -9.62 -9.28 -15.83
CA ILE A 257 -10.01 -10.50 -16.54
C ILE A 257 -9.14 -10.72 -17.81
N GLY A 258 -8.49 -9.65 -18.30
CA GLY A 258 -7.72 -9.68 -19.55
C GLY A 258 -8.51 -9.18 -20.78
N GLU A 259 -9.78 -8.79 -20.59
CA GLU A 259 -10.67 -8.32 -21.65
C GLU A 259 -10.52 -6.82 -21.91
N ILE A 260 -9.32 -6.42 -22.38
CA ILE A 260 -9.00 -5.00 -22.60
C ILE A 260 -9.90 -4.37 -23.68
N GLY A 261 -10.35 -5.14 -24.66
CA GLY A 261 -11.28 -4.66 -25.67
C GLY A 261 -12.63 -4.25 -25.09
N SER A 262 -13.14 -5.01 -24.12
CA SER A 262 -14.36 -4.68 -23.38
C SER A 262 -14.15 -3.47 -22.46
N ALA A 263 -13.00 -3.38 -21.78
CA ALA A 263 -12.62 -2.21 -21.00
C ALA A 263 -12.57 -0.95 -21.88
N ARG A 264 -11.99 -1.05 -23.07
CA ARG A 264 -11.93 0.05 -24.03
C ARG A 264 -13.31 0.47 -24.50
N ARG A 265 -14.22 -0.45 -24.81
CA ARG A 265 -15.60 -0.10 -25.19
C ARG A 265 -16.32 0.66 -24.08
N VAL A 266 -16.18 0.23 -22.81
CA VAL A 266 -16.74 0.96 -21.65
C VAL A 266 -16.16 2.36 -21.56
N PHE A 267 -14.84 2.51 -21.73
CA PHE A 267 -14.17 3.79 -21.73
C PHE A 267 -14.66 4.71 -22.86
N ASP A 268 -14.75 4.22 -24.09
CA ASP A 268 -15.16 5.00 -25.25
C ASP A 268 -16.63 5.43 -25.15
N TRP A 269 -17.50 4.58 -24.59
CA TRP A 269 -18.92 4.85 -24.42
C TRP A 269 -19.23 5.83 -23.28
N ALA A 270 -18.34 6.00 -22.33
CA ALA A 270 -18.51 6.94 -21.23
C ALA A 270 -18.62 8.39 -21.75
N ILE A 271 -19.79 9.02 -21.54
CA ILE A 271 -20.08 10.39 -22.00
C ILE A 271 -19.18 11.42 -21.30
N ARG A 272 -18.93 11.20 -20.03
CA ARG A 272 -18.03 12.04 -19.24
C ARG A 272 -16.88 11.20 -18.73
N LYS A 273 -15.68 11.71 -18.84
CA LYS A 273 -14.46 11.09 -18.34
C LYS A 273 -13.75 12.09 -17.44
N ASP A 274 -13.41 11.68 -16.23
CA ASP A 274 -12.54 12.46 -15.36
C ASP A 274 -11.09 11.97 -15.48
N VAL A 275 -10.17 12.65 -14.79
CA VAL A 275 -8.74 12.28 -14.80
C VAL A 275 -8.53 10.85 -14.31
N VAL A 276 -9.38 10.35 -13.39
CA VAL A 276 -9.26 9.00 -12.84
C VAL A 276 -9.62 7.96 -13.90
N THR A 277 -10.68 8.18 -14.66
CA THR A 277 -11.11 7.32 -15.77
C THR A 277 -10.04 7.20 -16.85
N TRP A 278 -9.45 8.35 -17.26
CA TRP A 278 -8.33 8.38 -18.20
C TRP A 278 -7.11 7.62 -17.66
N ASN A 279 -6.71 7.89 -16.40
CA ASN A 279 -5.58 7.23 -15.78
C ASN A 279 -5.81 5.73 -15.68
N CYS A 280 -7.02 5.29 -15.37
CA CYS A 280 -7.35 3.87 -15.31
C CYS A 280 -7.07 3.17 -16.64
N MET A 281 -7.53 3.75 -17.75
CA MET A 281 -7.33 3.14 -19.08
C MET A 281 -5.85 3.17 -19.51
N ILE A 282 -5.15 4.29 -19.29
CA ILE A 282 -3.71 4.43 -19.57
C ILE A 282 -2.90 3.40 -18.76
N ASP A 283 -3.20 3.23 -17.48
CA ASP A 283 -2.51 2.27 -16.59
C ASP A 283 -2.72 0.82 -17.05
N GLN A 284 -3.90 0.47 -17.55
CA GLN A 284 -4.15 -0.86 -18.09
C GLN A 284 -3.32 -1.16 -19.34
N TYR A 285 -3.31 -0.25 -20.32
CA TYR A 285 -2.46 -0.41 -21.49
C TYR A 285 -0.97 -0.42 -21.13
N ALA A 286 -0.56 0.41 -20.17
CA ALA A 286 0.81 0.44 -19.65
C ALA A 286 1.20 -0.93 -19.05
N LYS A 287 0.35 -1.54 -18.22
CA LYS A 287 0.58 -2.87 -17.64
C LYS A 287 0.72 -3.97 -18.69
N MET A 288 0.01 -3.86 -19.79
CA MET A 288 0.11 -4.78 -20.93
C MET A 288 1.32 -4.49 -21.84
N GLY A 289 2.05 -3.41 -21.59
CA GLY A 289 3.17 -3.00 -22.44
C GLY A 289 2.76 -2.37 -23.79
N VAL A 290 1.48 -2.04 -23.99
CA VAL A 290 0.97 -1.44 -25.23
C VAL A 290 1.12 0.08 -25.12
N LEU A 291 2.37 0.54 -25.19
CA LEU A 291 2.76 1.91 -24.86
C LEU A 291 2.32 2.95 -25.88
N GLU A 292 2.17 2.57 -27.13
CA GLU A 292 1.69 3.49 -28.20
C GLU A 292 0.24 3.92 -27.95
N GLU A 293 -0.62 2.99 -27.49
CA GLU A 293 -1.99 3.33 -27.08
C GLU A 293 -2.02 4.30 -25.89
N CYS A 294 -1.06 4.14 -24.95
CA CYS A 294 -0.93 5.09 -23.84
C CYS A 294 -0.61 6.51 -24.33
N LEU A 295 0.31 6.64 -25.31
CA LEU A 295 0.64 7.93 -25.92
C LEU A 295 -0.56 8.52 -26.69
N TRP A 296 -1.32 7.67 -27.38
CA TRP A 296 -2.53 8.08 -28.06
C TRP A 296 -3.58 8.60 -27.07
N LEU A 297 -3.84 7.86 -25.99
CA LEU A 297 -4.76 8.28 -24.93
C LEU A 297 -4.33 9.60 -24.27
N LEU A 298 -3.04 9.80 -24.01
CA LEU A 298 -2.53 11.06 -23.47
C LEU A 298 -2.80 12.24 -24.40
N ARG A 299 -2.65 12.05 -25.73
CA ARG A 299 -2.97 13.08 -26.72
C ARG A 299 -4.48 13.38 -26.73
N GLN A 300 -5.32 12.35 -26.67
CA GLN A 300 -6.78 12.50 -26.60
C GLN A 300 -7.22 13.21 -25.31
N MET A 301 -6.63 12.85 -24.17
CA MET A 301 -6.88 13.51 -22.89
C MET A 301 -6.60 15.02 -22.98
N LYS A 302 -5.49 15.40 -23.62
CA LYS A 302 -5.17 16.83 -23.87
C LYS A 302 -6.16 17.49 -24.84
N TYR A 303 -6.57 16.79 -25.89
CA TYR A 303 -7.56 17.28 -26.84
C TYR A 303 -8.90 17.61 -26.16
N GLU A 304 -9.32 16.76 -25.20
CA GLU A 304 -10.51 16.98 -24.36
C GLU A 304 -10.26 18.00 -23.22
N ARG A 305 -9.14 18.73 -23.25
CA ARG A 305 -8.75 19.76 -22.27
C ARG A 305 -8.62 19.22 -20.82
N MET A 306 -8.43 17.93 -20.67
CA MET A 306 -8.13 17.30 -19.39
C MET A 306 -6.64 17.38 -19.11
N LYS A 307 -6.26 17.91 -17.94
CA LYS A 307 -4.85 18.02 -17.54
C LYS A 307 -4.37 16.71 -16.93
N PRO A 308 -3.32 16.07 -17.49
CA PRO A 308 -2.66 14.95 -16.84
C PRO A 308 -2.11 15.36 -15.47
N ASN A 309 -2.09 14.41 -14.54
CA ASN A 309 -1.50 14.60 -13.21
C ASN A 309 -0.32 13.62 -12.99
N SER A 310 0.38 13.71 -11.83
CA SER A 310 1.49 12.81 -11.53
C SER A 310 1.12 11.33 -11.67
N SER A 311 -0.10 10.95 -11.26
CA SER A 311 -0.57 9.56 -11.38
C SER A 311 -0.72 9.10 -12.83
N THR A 312 -1.04 9.98 -13.77
CA THR A 312 -1.13 9.68 -15.20
C THR A 312 0.22 9.16 -15.75
N PHE A 313 1.31 9.75 -15.30
CA PHE A 313 2.64 9.45 -15.82
C PHE A 313 3.35 8.31 -15.08
N VAL A 314 3.11 8.15 -13.76
CA VAL A 314 3.85 7.18 -12.94
C VAL A 314 3.70 5.74 -13.46
N GLY A 315 2.49 5.29 -13.77
CA GLY A 315 2.24 3.95 -14.30
C GLY A 315 2.93 3.74 -15.66
N LEU A 316 2.82 4.73 -16.55
CA LEU A 316 3.44 4.69 -17.88
C LEU A 316 4.97 4.72 -17.82
N LEU A 317 5.56 5.56 -16.98
CA LEU A 317 7.01 5.62 -16.76
C LEU A 317 7.56 4.28 -16.23
N SER A 318 6.85 3.68 -15.27
CA SER A 318 7.21 2.37 -14.73
C SER A 318 7.14 1.27 -15.80
N SER A 319 6.16 1.34 -16.68
CA SER A 319 6.04 0.39 -17.80
C SER A 319 7.14 0.61 -18.87
N CYS A 320 7.48 1.87 -19.17
CA CYS A 320 8.61 2.17 -20.06
C CYS A 320 9.93 1.61 -19.50
N ALA A 321 10.13 1.74 -18.18
CA ALA A 321 11.30 1.19 -17.50
C ALA A 321 11.36 -0.34 -17.56
N LYS A 322 10.20 -1.01 -17.39
CA LYS A 322 10.10 -2.48 -17.40
C LYS A 322 10.29 -3.08 -18.80
N ASN A 323 9.77 -2.42 -19.82
CA ASN A 323 9.80 -2.91 -21.20
C ASN A 323 10.96 -2.30 -22.00
N GLU A 324 11.90 -1.62 -21.38
CA GLU A 324 13.07 -0.98 -22.01
C GLU A 324 12.71 -0.07 -23.21
N ALA A 325 11.53 0.56 -23.16
CA ALA A 325 10.96 1.34 -24.23
C ALA A 325 11.54 2.77 -24.28
N ALA A 326 12.78 2.90 -24.72
CA ALA A 326 13.53 4.16 -24.68
C ALA A 326 12.91 5.30 -25.50
N SER A 327 12.30 5.02 -26.65
CA SER A 327 11.64 6.03 -27.50
C SER A 327 10.42 6.62 -26.82
N VAL A 328 9.55 5.75 -26.27
CA VAL A 328 8.35 6.16 -25.54
C VAL A 328 8.71 6.86 -24.23
N GLY A 329 9.67 6.32 -23.47
CA GLY A 329 10.16 6.91 -22.24
C GLY A 329 10.68 8.34 -22.43
N ARG A 330 11.44 8.60 -23.49
CA ARG A 330 11.88 9.96 -23.86
C ARG A 330 10.70 10.89 -24.19
N SER A 331 9.72 10.37 -24.95
CA SER A 331 8.53 11.13 -25.31
C SER A 331 7.69 11.50 -24.08
N VAL A 332 7.51 10.56 -23.15
CA VAL A 332 6.80 10.78 -21.89
C VAL A 332 7.54 11.78 -21.00
N GLY A 333 8.86 11.64 -20.86
CA GLY A 333 9.68 12.58 -20.09
C GLY A 333 9.57 14.01 -20.64
N LYS A 334 9.61 14.18 -21.97
CA LYS A 334 9.41 15.45 -22.63
C LYS A 334 8.01 16.05 -22.35
N LEU A 335 6.97 15.21 -22.38
CA LEU A 335 5.61 15.63 -22.04
C LEU A 335 5.50 16.13 -20.59
N VAL A 336 6.17 15.49 -19.63
CA VAL A 336 6.21 15.95 -18.23
C VAL A 336 6.87 17.33 -18.11
N GLU A 337 7.93 17.59 -18.88
CA GLU A 337 8.60 18.89 -18.93
C GLU A 337 7.73 19.97 -19.58
N GLU A 338 7.10 19.66 -20.70
CA GLU A 338 6.18 20.57 -21.43
C GLU A 338 5.01 21.00 -20.56
N GLU A 339 4.44 20.07 -19.76
CA GLU A 339 3.36 20.35 -18.80
C GLU A 339 3.83 21.12 -17.56
N ARG A 340 5.12 21.38 -17.42
CA ARG A 340 5.74 22.05 -16.27
C ARG A 340 5.29 21.46 -14.93
N MET A 341 5.22 20.13 -14.87
CA MET A 341 4.75 19.45 -13.68
C MET A 341 5.73 19.63 -12.52
N ALA A 342 5.18 19.83 -11.32
CA ALA A 342 5.98 19.79 -10.12
C ALA A 342 6.52 18.36 -9.92
N LEU A 343 7.82 18.25 -9.75
CA LEU A 343 8.48 16.97 -9.45
C LEU A 343 8.25 16.63 -7.98
N ASP A 344 7.08 16.06 -7.68
CA ASP A 344 6.83 15.43 -6.38
C ASP A 344 7.68 14.14 -6.24
N ALA A 345 7.78 13.60 -5.03
CA ALA A 345 8.58 12.41 -4.78
C ALA A 345 8.18 11.21 -5.66
N ARG A 346 6.87 11.05 -5.97
CA ARG A 346 6.38 9.92 -6.78
C ARG A 346 6.76 10.04 -8.25
N LEU A 347 6.49 11.19 -8.86
CA LEU A 347 6.80 11.43 -10.27
C LEU A 347 8.30 11.49 -10.51
N GLY A 348 9.03 12.20 -9.63
CA GLY A 348 10.48 12.29 -9.71
C GLY A 348 11.15 10.93 -9.59
N THR A 349 10.73 10.09 -8.63
CA THR A 349 11.25 8.72 -8.49
C THR A 349 10.98 7.87 -9.72
N ALA A 350 9.76 7.95 -10.31
CA ALA A 350 9.43 7.18 -11.51
C ALA A 350 10.27 7.61 -12.72
N LEU A 351 10.55 8.92 -12.88
CA LEU A 351 11.45 9.43 -13.91
C LEU A 351 12.90 8.99 -13.71
N VAL A 352 13.41 9.06 -12.47
CA VAL A 352 14.75 8.60 -12.12
C VAL A 352 14.91 7.11 -12.45
N ASP A 353 13.97 6.26 -12.00
CA ASP A 353 14.00 4.82 -12.24
C ASP A 353 13.94 4.51 -13.75
N MET A 354 13.04 5.18 -14.47
CA MET A 354 12.91 5.00 -15.92
C MET A 354 14.20 5.41 -16.66
N TYR A 355 14.72 6.61 -16.41
CA TYR A 355 15.92 7.07 -17.12
C TYR A 355 17.15 6.23 -16.79
N ALA A 356 17.31 5.82 -15.52
CA ALA A 356 18.38 4.93 -15.11
C ALA A 356 18.30 3.57 -15.84
N LYS A 357 17.13 2.92 -15.86
CA LYS A 357 16.95 1.63 -16.54
C LYS A 357 17.10 1.70 -18.07
N LEU A 358 16.79 2.84 -18.66
CA LEU A 358 16.95 3.08 -20.09
C LEU A 358 18.39 3.50 -20.49
N GLY A 359 19.34 3.47 -19.58
CA GLY A 359 20.73 3.84 -19.86
C GLY A 359 21.00 5.34 -19.94
N MET A 360 20.04 6.19 -19.55
CA MET A 360 20.14 7.65 -19.60
C MET A 360 20.46 8.24 -18.22
N LEU A 361 21.59 7.80 -17.64
CA LEU A 361 21.94 8.10 -16.25
C LEU A 361 22.11 9.60 -15.98
N ASP A 362 22.65 10.38 -16.92
CA ASP A 362 22.81 11.83 -16.78
C ASP A 362 21.46 12.53 -16.55
N LYS A 363 20.41 12.11 -17.28
CA LYS A 363 19.05 12.62 -17.08
C LYS A 363 18.47 12.19 -15.74
N ALA A 364 18.73 10.95 -15.31
CA ALA A 364 18.29 10.49 -14.00
C ALA A 364 18.90 11.35 -12.88
N VAL A 365 20.20 11.66 -12.97
CA VAL A 365 20.90 12.55 -12.02
C VAL A 365 20.33 13.97 -12.06
N GLU A 366 20.07 14.52 -13.25
CA GLU A 366 19.47 15.84 -13.40
C GLU A 366 18.12 15.91 -12.69
N ILE A 367 17.20 14.96 -12.97
CA ILE A 367 15.88 14.90 -12.34
C ILE A 367 16.01 14.75 -10.83
N PHE A 368 16.87 13.82 -10.35
CA PHE A 368 17.08 13.62 -8.93
C PHE A 368 17.53 14.89 -8.21
N ASN A 369 18.45 15.65 -8.81
CA ASN A 369 18.93 16.91 -8.23
C ASN A 369 17.85 18.01 -8.22
N ARG A 370 16.95 18.03 -9.20
CA ARG A 370 15.84 18.99 -9.29
C ARG A 370 14.69 18.71 -8.32
N MET A 371 14.58 17.47 -7.79
CA MET A 371 13.55 17.12 -6.80
C MET A 371 13.79 17.90 -5.51
N LYS A 372 12.76 18.60 -5.03
CA LYS A 372 12.79 19.34 -3.75
C LYS A 372 12.70 18.39 -2.55
N ASP A 373 11.74 17.48 -2.62
CA ASP A 373 11.50 16.49 -1.58
C ASP A 373 11.88 15.10 -2.10
N LYS A 374 12.81 14.46 -1.39
CA LYS A 374 13.29 13.12 -1.71
C LYS A 374 12.93 12.18 -0.57
N ASP A 375 12.16 11.14 -0.88
CA ASP A 375 11.84 10.08 0.05
C ASP A 375 12.85 8.91 -0.06
N VAL A 376 12.69 7.90 0.79
CA VAL A 376 13.55 6.69 0.77
C VAL A 376 13.57 6.03 -0.61
N LYS A 377 12.43 6.05 -1.33
CA LYS A 377 12.32 5.43 -2.65
C LYS A 377 13.12 6.18 -3.69
N SER A 378 13.12 7.53 -3.64
CA SER A 378 13.88 8.37 -4.56
C SER A 378 15.39 8.12 -4.44
N TRP A 379 15.89 8.09 -3.20
CA TRP A 379 17.29 7.77 -2.93
C TRP A 379 17.65 6.36 -3.39
N THR A 380 16.82 5.38 -3.04
CA THR A 380 17.03 3.97 -3.41
C THR A 380 17.03 3.78 -4.93
N ALA A 381 16.13 4.44 -5.66
CA ALA A 381 16.08 4.38 -7.12
C ALA A 381 17.36 4.92 -7.76
N MET A 382 17.90 6.05 -7.25
CA MET A 382 19.13 6.62 -7.78
C MET A 382 20.38 5.78 -7.43
N ILE A 383 20.45 5.22 -6.20
CA ILE A 383 21.50 4.27 -5.79
C ILE A 383 21.45 3.03 -6.68
N SER A 384 20.25 2.48 -6.94
CA SER A 384 20.04 1.35 -7.85
C SER A 384 20.49 1.70 -9.27
N GLY A 385 20.19 2.91 -9.74
CA GLY A 385 20.61 3.40 -11.04
C GLY A 385 22.13 3.42 -11.20
N TYR A 386 22.86 3.94 -10.23
CA TYR A 386 24.32 3.88 -10.25
C TYR A 386 24.83 2.43 -10.21
N GLY A 387 24.25 1.58 -9.35
CA GLY A 387 24.65 0.18 -9.23
C GLY A 387 24.48 -0.61 -10.51
N SER A 388 23.36 -0.45 -11.23
CA SER A 388 23.09 -1.14 -12.50
C SER A 388 24.02 -0.70 -13.64
N HIS A 389 24.64 0.49 -13.54
CA HIS A 389 25.63 1.00 -14.50
C HIS A 389 27.08 0.73 -14.07
N GLY A 390 27.30 -0.10 -13.04
CA GLY A 390 28.64 -0.43 -12.56
C GLY A 390 29.35 0.69 -11.78
N LEU A 391 28.64 1.76 -11.45
CA LEU A 391 29.16 2.93 -10.74
C LEU A 391 28.98 2.76 -9.22
N ALA A 392 29.56 1.69 -8.67
CA ALA A 392 29.39 1.31 -7.28
C ALA A 392 29.94 2.34 -6.28
N ARG A 393 31.01 3.08 -6.64
CA ARG A 393 31.58 4.14 -5.78
C ARG A 393 30.64 5.33 -5.69
N GLU A 394 30.01 5.70 -6.78
CA GLU A 394 29.01 6.76 -6.84
C GLU A 394 27.75 6.37 -6.05
N ALA A 395 27.33 5.10 -6.13
CA ALA A 395 26.25 4.56 -5.33
C ALA A 395 26.56 4.68 -3.81
N MET A 396 27.78 4.32 -3.40
CA MET A 396 28.24 4.47 -2.02
C MET A 396 28.30 5.94 -1.57
N THR A 397 28.82 6.82 -2.42
CA THR A 397 28.86 8.26 -2.14
C THR A 397 27.46 8.83 -1.95
N LEU A 398 26.52 8.41 -2.81
CA LEU A 398 25.13 8.84 -2.71
C LEU A 398 24.44 8.30 -1.44
N PHE A 399 24.75 7.07 -1.04
CA PHE A 399 24.26 6.49 0.21
C PHE A 399 24.78 7.26 1.43
N ASN A 400 26.06 7.60 1.48
CA ASN A 400 26.63 8.42 2.56
C ASN A 400 25.95 9.80 2.63
N LYS A 401 25.70 10.42 1.46
CA LYS A 401 24.97 11.68 1.38
C LYS A 401 23.53 11.56 1.90
N MET A 402 22.84 10.44 1.62
CA MET A 402 21.52 10.16 2.17
C MET A 402 21.52 10.13 3.70
N GLU A 403 22.59 9.61 4.31
CA GLU A 403 22.74 9.57 5.76
C GLU A 403 23.04 10.96 6.37
N GLU A 404 23.86 11.77 5.67
CA GLU A 404 24.27 13.10 6.14
C GLU A 404 23.18 14.17 5.99
N GLU A 405 22.49 14.21 4.85
CA GLU A 405 21.53 15.28 4.53
C GLU A 405 20.21 15.18 5.30
N ASN A 406 19.83 13.99 5.81
CA ASN A 406 18.49 13.83 6.32
C ASN A 406 18.35 12.93 7.55
N SER A 407 18.31 13.53 8.71
CA SER A 407 17.81 12.87 9.93
C SER A 407 16.37 12.33 9.80
N LYS A 408 15.63 12.70 8.74
CA LYS A 408 14.21 12.31 8.48
C LYS A 408 14.06 11.12 7.54
N VAL A 409 15.02 10.87 6.63
CA VAL A 409 14.97 9.78 5.65
C VAL A 409 15.92 8.68 6.07
N ARG A 410 15.39 7.60 6.65
CA ARG A 410 16.21 6.44 7.06
C ARG A 410 16.28 5.40 5.95
N PRO A 411 17.46 4.87 5.61
CA PRO A 411 17.61 3.70 4.75
C PRO A 411 16.77 2.52 5.26
N ASN A 412 16.19 1.76 4.35
CA ASN A 412 15.42 0.55 4.65
C ASN A 412 16.11 -0.69 4.06
N GLU A 413 15.50 -1.86 4.24
CA GLU A 413 16.00 -3.14 3.73
C GLU A 413 16.30 -3.08 2.22
N ILE A 414 15.41 -2.46 1.42
CA ILE A 414 15.58 -2.36 -0.04
C ILE A 414 16.78 -1.46 -0.37
N THR A 415 17.02 -0.38 0.39
CA THR A 415 18.17 0.49 0.19
C THR A 415 19.47 -0.28 0.38
N PHE A 416 19.56 -1.10 1.44
CA PHE A 416 20.74 -1.95 1.67
C PHE A 416 20.90 -3.03 0.61
N LEU A 417 19.80 -3.63 0.15
CA LEU A 417 19.84 -4.64 -0.90
C LEU A 417 20.45 -4.10 -2.20
N VAL A 418 19.97 -2.94 -2.68
CA VAL A 418 20.51 -2.35 -3.92
C VAL A 418 21.95 -1.90 -3.76
N LEU A 419 22.35 -1.44 -2.55
CA LEU A 419 23.70 -1.05 -2.25
C LEU A 419 24.66 -2.25 -2.22
N LEU A 420 24.26 -3.36 -1.59
CA LEU A 420 25.01 -4.62 -1.58
C LEU A 420 25.18 -5.17 -3.00
N ASN A 421 24.14 -5.11 -3.81
CA ASN A 421 24.19 -5.49 -5.21
C ASN A 421 25.18 -4.63 -6.00
N ALA A 422 25.14 -3.31 -5.81
CA ALA A 422 26.09 -2.40 -6.42
C ALA A 422 27.54 -2.72 -6.01
N CYS A 423 27.78 -3.00 -4.74
CA CYS A 423 29.09 -3.40 -4.22
C CYS A 423 29.57 -4.74 -4.83
N SER A 424 28.68 -5.73 -4.96
CA SER A 424 29.01 -7.01 -5.56
C SER A 424 29.41 -6.87 -7.03
N HIS A 425 28.63 -6.15 -7.82
CA HIS A 425 28.95 -5.93 -9.24
C HIS A 425 30.17 -5.03 -9.43
N GLY A 426 30.43 -4.09 -8.53
CA GLY A 426 31.59 -3.20 -8.57
C GLY A 426 32.86 -3.73 -7.91
N GLY A 427 32.81 -4.94 -7.32
CA GLY A 427 33.95 -5.54 -6.63
C GLY A 427 34.37 -4.82 -5.34
N LEU A 428 33.47 -4.05 -4.72
CA LEU A 428 33.73 -3.30 -3.49
C LEU A 428 33.46 -4.17 -2.25
N VAL A 429 34.29 -5.21 -2.05
CA VAL A 429 34.08 -6.25 -1.04
C VAL A 429 34.02 -5.70 0.37
N MET A 430 35.03 -4.92 0.76
CA MET A 430 35.14 -4.39 2.13
C MET A 430 34.02 -3.39 2.45
N GLU A 431 33.63 -2.59 1.45
CA GLU A 431 32.51 -1.65 1.55
C GLU A 431 31.19 -2.39 1.71
N GLY A 432 30.96 -3.44 0.91
CA GLY A 432 29.76 -4.26 0.99
C GLY A 432 29.60 -4.95 2.35
N ILE A 433 30.67 -5.56 2.87
CA ILE A 433 30.66 -6.17 4.21
C ILE A 433 30.38 -5.12 5.29
N ARG A 434 30.98 -3.91 5.18
CA ARG A 434 30.69 -2.80 6.11
C ARG A 434 29.22 -2.37 6.04
N CYS A 435 28.66 -2.28 4.84
CA CYS A 435 27.24 -1.97 4.64
C CYS A 435 26.33 -3.01 5.27
N PHE A 436 26.64 -4.29 5.09
CA PHE A 436 25.86 -5.38 5.71
C PHE A 436 25.90 -5.32 7.24
N LYS A 437 27.09 -5.13 7.83
CA LYS A 437 27.22 -4.94 9.28
C LYS A 437 26.44 -3.72 9.75
N LYS A 438 26.52 -2.59 9.03
CA LYS A 438 25.78 -1.36 9.35
C LYS A 438 24.27 -1.56 9.32
N MET A 439 23.76 -2.33 8.36
CA MET A 439 22.35 -2.72 8.30
C MET A 439 21.89 -3.40 9.59
N VAL A 440 22.67 -4.37 10.08
CA VAL A 440 22.31 -5.18 11.26
C VAL A 440 22.55 -4.41 12.57
N GLU A 441 23.73 -3.84 12.74
CA GLU A 441 24.19 -3.29 14.02
C GLU A 441 23.67 -1.87 14.26
N THR A 442 23.71 -1.01 13.22
CA THR A 442 23.34 0.41 13.34
C THR A 442 21.84 0.62 13.10
N TYR A 443 21.32 0.04 12.02
CA TYR A 443 19.92 0.23 11.64
C TYR A 443 18.98 -0.80 12.27
N ARG A 444 19.52 -1.88 12.85
CA ARG A 444 18.78 -2.99 13.48
C ARG A 444 17.74 -3.61 12.54
N LEU A 445 18.05 -3.66 11.24
CA LEU A 445 17.23 -4.29 10.23
C LEU A 445 17.54 -5.78 10.19
N THR A 446 16.52 -6.61 10.07
CA THR A 446 16.68 -8.06 9.92
C THR A 446 17.03 -8.38 8.47
N PRO A 447 18.21 -8.95 8.17
CA PRO A 447 18.55 -9.34 6.82
C PRO A 447 17.60 -10.41 6.30
N LYS A 448 17.19 -10.28 5.05
CA LYS A 448 16.44 -11.28 4.31
C LYS A 448 17.39 -12.12 3.46
N VAL A 449 16.86 -13.18 2.88
CA VAL A 449 17.62 -14.13 2.06
C VAL A 449 18.37 -13.42 0.93
N GLU A 450 17.74 -12.46 0.27
CA GLU A 450 18.33 -11.71 -0.82
C GLU A 450 19.59 -10.93 -0.39
N HIS A 451 19.62 -10.40 0.84
CA HIS A 451 20.79 -9.70 1.39
C HIS A 451 21.97 -10.66 1.58
N TYR A 452 21.70 -11.85 2.12
CA TYR A 452 22.72 -12.88 2.26
C TYR A 452 23.23 -13.35 0.90
N GLY A 453 22.33 -13.53 -0.08
CA GLY A 453 22.71 -13.85 -1.45
C GLY A 453 23.70 -12.85 -2.06
N CYS A 454 23.45 -11.54 -1.86
CA CYS A 454 24.39 -10.49 -2.31
C CYS A 454 25.74 -10.55 -1.60
N VAL A 455 25.77 -10.84 -0.28
CA VAL A 455 27.03 -10.96 0.47
C VAL A 455 27.81 -12.19 0.02
N VAL A 456 27.12 -13.31 -0.24
CA VAL A 456 27.75 -14.54 -0.75
C VAL A 456 28.32 -14.31 -2.15
N ASP A 457 27.58 -13.66 -3.06
CA ASP A 457 28.07 -13.30 -4.39
C ASP A 457 29.28 -12.35 -4.29
N LEU A 458 29.25 -11.40 -3.38
CA LEU A 458 30.35 -10.48 -3.11
C LEU A 458 31.63 -11.23 -2.67
N LEU A 459 31.52 -12.12 -1.68
CA LEU A 459 32.62 -12.94 -1.17
C LEU A 459 33.11 -13.92 -2.27
N GLY A 460 32.16 -14.50 -2.99
CA GLY A 460 32.43 -15.40 -4.11
C GLY A 460 33.26 -14.76 -5.21
N ARG A 461 32.87 -13.54 -5.65
CA ARG A 461 33.63 -12.75 -6.65
C ARG A 461 35.01 -12.34 -6.16
N ALA A 462 35.18 -12.20 -4.86
CA ALA A 462 36.48 -11.90 -4.23
C ALA A 462 37.38 -13.13 -4.05
N GLY A 463 36.89 -14.34 -4.38
CA GLY A 463 37.62 -15.58 -4.15
C GLY A 463 37.62 -16.07 -2.70
N GLN A 464 36.87 -15.41 -1.80
CA GLN A 464 36.73 -15.80 -0.40
C GLN A 464 35.65 -16.87 -0.22
N LEU A 465 35.85 -18.05 -0.86
CA LEU A 465 34.85 -19.08 -1.01
C LEU A 465 34.54 -19.79 0.31
N GLU A 466 35.54 -20.03 1.14
CA GLU A 466 35.42 -20.66 2.46
C GLU A 466 34.62 -19.77 3.42
N GLU A 467 34.87 -18.46 3.41
CA GLU A 467 34.14 -17.49 4.23
C GLU A 467 32.65 -17.42 3.80
N ALA A 468 32.40 -17.46 2.48
CA ALA A 468 31.04 -17.50 1.93
C ALA A 468 30.31 -18.79 2.34
N TYR A 469 30.99 -19.96 2.32
CA TYR A 469 30.45 -21.24 2.74
C TYR A 469 30.05 -21.24 4.24
N GLU A 470 30.97 -20.78 5.10
CA GLU A 470 30.71 -20.71 6.55
C GLU A 470 29.58 -19.70 6.86
N LEU A 471 29.49 -18.60 6.11
CA LEU A 471 28.37 -17.66 6.25
C LEU A 471 27.04 -18.35 5.97
N ILE A 472 26.90 -19.06 4.85
CA ILE A 472 25.65 -19.72 4.46
C ILE A 472 25.27 -20.80 5.47
N LYS A 473 26.25 -21.60 5.91
CA LYS A 473 26.05 -22.70 6.86
C LYS A 473 25.48 -22.24 8.20
N ASN A 474 25.83 -21.03 8.62
CA ASN A 474 25.42 -20.43 9.89
C ASN A 474 24.16 -19.54 9.77
N LEU A 475 23.50 -19.51 8.59
CA LEU A 475 22.28 -18.73 8.41
C LEU A 475 21.11 -19.28 9.23
N PRO A 476 20.30 -18.41 9.85
CA PRO A 476 19.11 -18.84 10.56
C PRO A 476 18.00 -19.38 9.64
N ILE A 477 18.18 -19.25 8.32
CA ILE A 477 17.21 -19.65 7.28
C ILE A 477 17.83 -20.82 6.51
N THR A 478 17.43 -22.02 6.85
CA THR A 478 18.03 -23.29 6.36
C THR A 478 17.51 -23.75 4.98
N SER A 479 16.57 -23.02 4.34
CA SER A 479 15.81 -23.54 3.20
C SER A 479 15.91 -22.73 1.89
N ASP A 480 16.90 -21.85 1.70
CA ASP A 480 17.04 -21.13 0.44
C ASP A 480 18.26 -21.56 -0.36
N SER A 481 17.98 -22.16 -1.52
CA SER A 481 18.97 -22.62 -2.49
C SER A 481 19.70 -21.49 -3.23
N THR A 482 19.18 -20.24 -3.21
CA THR A 482 19.74 -19.12 -3.98
C THR A 482 21.16 -18.76 -3.56
N ALA A 483 21.42 -18.71 -2.24
CA ALA A 483 22.75 -18.43 -1.70
C ALA A 483 23.75 -19.55 -2.05
N TRP A 484 23.32 -20.82 -1.96
CA TRP A 484 24.13 -21.97 -2.34
C TRP A 484 24.45 -21.96 -3.84
N ARG A 485 23.50 -21.59 -4.72
CA ARG A 485 23.73 -21.46 -6.18
C ARG A 485 24.70 -20.33 -6.50
N ALA A 486 24.63 -19.21 -5.78
CA ALA A 486 25.61 -18.12 -5.93
C ALA A 486 27.03 -18.59 -5.59
N LEU A 487 27.18 -19.36 -4.50
CA LEU A 487 28.47 -19.96 -4.13
C LEU A 487 28.95 -20.99 -5.16
N LEU A 488 28.06 -21.84 -5.68
CA LEU A 488 28.38 -22.81 -6.72
C LEU A 488 28.90 -22.11 -8.02
N ALA A 489 28.25 -21.02 -8.40
CA ALA A 489 28.71 -20.20 -9.53
C ALA A 489 30.10 -19.60 -9.28
N ALA A 490 30.40 -19.16 -8.06
CA ALA A 490 31.71 -18.67 -7.67
C ALA A 490 32.77 -19.81 -7.70
N CYS A 491 32.42 -21.01 -7.19
CA CYS A 491 33.29 -22.20 -7.28
C CYS A 491 33.71 -22.50 -8.72
N ARG A 492 32.80 -22.30 -9.69
CA ARG A 492 33.12 -22.46 -11.13
C ARG A 492 34.18 -21.44 -11.61
N VAL A 493 34.06 -20.18 -11.20
CA VAL A 493 35.00 -19.13 -11.61
C VAL A 493 36.43 -19.44 -11.15
N TYR A 494 36.56 -19.96 -9.92
CA TYR A 494 37.86 -20.23 -9.30
C TYR A 494 38.31 -21.70 -9.43
N GLY A 495 37.52 -22.56 -10.07
CA GLY A 495 37.86 -23.98 -10.25
C GLY A 495 37.92 -24.78 -8.95
N ASN A 496 37.22 -24.36 -7.90
CA ASN A 496 37.20 -25.08 -6.63
C ASN A 496 36.19 -26.24 -6.65
N ALA A 497 36.62 -27.37 -7.25
CA ALA A 497 35.76 -28.54 -7.44
C ALA A 497 35.33 -29.19 -6.11
N TYR A 498 36.21 -29.22 -5.11
CA TYR A 498 35.92 -29.80 -3.80
C TYR A 498 34.77 -29.06 -3.09
N LEU A 499 34.84 -27.74 -3.06
CA LEU A 499 33.77 -26.94 -2.47
C LEU A 499 32.49 -27.01 -3.30
N GLY A 500 32.60 -27.04 -4.64
CA GLY A 500 31.49 -27.21 -5.56
C GLY A 500 30.71 -28.51 -5.33
N GLU A 501 31.42 -29.63 -5.10
CA GLU A 501 30.79 -30.93 -4.73
C GLU A 501 30.08 -30.84 -3.37
N SER A 502 30.70 -30.17 -2.38
CA SER A 502 30.09 -29.99 -1.06
C SER A 502 28.80 -29.14 -1.14
N VAL A 503 28.78 -28.11 -1.97
CA VAL A 503 27.59 -27.28 -2.23
C VAL A 503 26.49 -28.07 -2.91
N MET A 504 26.84 -28.91 -3.91
CA MET A 504 25.86 -29.78 -4.58
C MET A 504 25.23 -30.80 -3.63
N MET A 505 26.02 -31.38 -2.70
CA MET A 505 25.47 -32.27 -1.68
C MET A 505 24.44 -31.54 -0.80
N ARG A 506 24.71 -30.28 -0.43
CA ARG A 506 23.76 -29.47 0.35
C ARG A 506 22.48 -29.16 -0.42
N LEU A 507 22.58 -28.79 -1.70
CA LEU A 507 21.42 -28.57 -2.56
C LEU A 507 20.57 -29.86 -2.71
N ALA A 508 21.23 -31.01 -2.80
CA ALA A 508 20.55 -32.32 -2.84
C ALA A 508 19.84 -32.67 -1.54
N GLU A 509 20.43 -32.35 -0.38
CA GLU A 509 19.79 -32.53 0.94
C GLU A 509 18.53 -31.65 1.11
N MET A 510 18.46 -30.53 0.41
CA MET A 510 17.32 -29.60 0.42
C MET A 510 16.21 -29.98 -0.57
N ASP A 511 16.41 -31.04 -1.35
CA ASP A 511 15.52 -31.48 -2.47
C ASP A 511 15.23 -30.39 -3.52
N GLU A 512 16.19 -29.47 -3.72
CA GLU A 512 16.07 -28.32 -4.63
C GLU A 512 17.12 -28.32 -5.76
N VAL A 513 17.58 -29.48 -6.19
CA VAL A 513 18.55 -29.57 -7.30
C VAL A 513 17.89 -29.21 -8.63
N HIS A 514 18.42 -28.16 -9.29
CA HIS A 514 18.01 -27.75 -10.61
C HIS A 514 19.02 -28.26 -11.65
N PRO A 515 18.59 -28.62 -12.90
CA PRO A 515 19.50 -29.05 -13.97
C PRO A 515 20.69 -28.10 -14.22
N ALA A 516 20.49 -26.80 -14.05
CA ALA A 516 21.56 -25.81 -14.18
C ALA A 516 22.69 -25.98 -13.14
N ASP A 517 22.38 -26.54 -11.96
CA ASP A 517 23.36 -26.68 -10.87
C ASP A 517 24.41 -27.73 -11.24
N ALA A 518 24.02 -28.84 -11.90
CA ALA A 518 24.95 -29.85 -12.40
C ALA A 518 25.81 -29.34 -13.57
N ILE A 519 25.27 -28.45 -14.42
CA ILE A 519 26.05 -27.79 -15.47
C ILE A 519 27.11 -26.86 -14.85
N LEU A 520 26.76 -26.15 -13.75
CA LEU A 520 27.70 -25.33 -13.02
C LEU A 520 28.82 -26.17 -12.38
N LEU A 521 28.48 -27.32 -11.79
CA LEU A 521 29.46 -28.23 -11.20
C LEU A 521 30.36 -28.86 -12.27
N ALA A 522 29.79 -29.32 -13.41
CA ALA A 522 30.57 -29.81 -14.51
C ALA A 522 31.54 -28.76 -15.06
N GLY A 523 31.11 -27.51 -15.18
CA GLY A 523 31.97 -26.36 -15.50
C GLY A 523 33.07 -26.13 -14.48
N THR A 524 32.79 -26.33 -13.17
CA THR A 524 33.78 -26.23 -12.10
C THR A 524 34.90 -27.27 -12.26
N HIS A 525 34.52 -28.53 -12.54
CA HIS A 525 35.49 -29.59 -12.81
C HIS A 525 36.30 -29.32 -14.07
N ALA A 526 35.70 -28.77 -15.12
CA ALA A 526 36.41 -28.39 -16.33
C ALA A 526 37.49 -27.33 -16.07
N VAL A 527 37.15 -26.29 -15.30
CA VAL A 527 38.14 -25.24 -14.92
C VAL A 527 39.22 -25.79 -14.01
N ALA A 528 38.88 -26.74 -13.13
CA ALA A 528 39.84 -27.44 -12.26
C ALA A 528 40.73 -28.47 -13.00
N GLY A 529 40.51 -28.71 -14.31
CA GLY A 529 41.25 -29.71 -15.08
C GLY A 529 40.85 -31.17 -14.77
N ASN A 530 39.71 -31.40 -14.11
CA ASN A 530 39.21 -32.73 -13.72
C ASN A 530 38.20 -33.28 -14.73
N SER A 531 38.68 -33.89 -15.79
CA SER A 531 37.84 -34.47 -16.88
C SER A 531 36.92 -35.59 -16.42
N GLN A 532 37.31 -36.38 -15.42
CA GLN A 532 36.46 -37.47 -14.89
C GLN A 532 35.27 -36.92 -14.07
N GLY A 533 35.51 -35.88 -13.25
CA GLY A 533 34.44 -35.21 -12.53
C GLY A 533 33.43 -34.54 -13.45
N GLN A 534 33.89 -33.93 -14.55
CA GLN A 534 33.05 -33.32 -15.56
C GLN A 534 32.10 -34.34 -16.22
N LEU A 535 32.59 -35.49 -16.63
CA LEU A 535 31.78 -36.58 -17.23
C LEU A 535 30.74 -37.12 -16.23
N LYS A 536 31.14 -37.35 -15.00
CA LYS A 536 30.24 -37.84 -13.93
C LYS A 536 29.08 -36.88 -13.66
N SER A 537 29.34 -35.58 -13.61
CA SER A 537 28.33 -34.56 -13.40
C SER A 537 27.30 -34.47 -14.53
N LEU A 538 27.76 -34.60 -15.78
CA LEU A 538 26.92 -34.61 -16.98
C LEU A 538 26.12 -35.92 -17.13
N ASP A 539 26.71 -37.09 -16.83
CA ASP A 539 26.02 -38.38 -16.88
C ASP A 539 24.87 -38.48 -15.88
N ASN A 540 25.04 -37.92 -14.67
CA ASN A 540 23.97 -37.86 -13.66
C ASN A 540 22.77 -37.03 -14.16
N GLU A 541 23.00 -35.97 -14.89
CA GLU A 541 21.96 -35.14 -15.50
C GLU A 541 21.26 -35.83 -16.65
N LEU A 542 22.02 -36.39 -17.57
CA LEU A 542 21.47 -37.14 -18.71
C LEU A 542 20.59 -38.32 -18.26
N ASN A 543 20.96 -38.98 -17.15
CA ASN A 543 20.17 -40.07 -16.59
C ASN A 543 18.89 -39.57 -15.88
N LYS A 544 18.88 -38.36 -15.26
CA LYS A 544 17.67 -37.72 -14.73
C LYS A 544 16.74 -37.26 -15.86
N ALA A 545 17.26 -36.58 -16.87
CA ALA A 545 16.49 -36.11 -18.04
C ALA A 545 15.88 -37.29 -18.82
N ARG A 546 16.58 -38.45 -18.94
CA ARG A 546 16.02 -39.66 -19.53
C ARG A 546 14.87 -40.27 -18.70
N LYS A 547 14.87 -40.14 -17.38
CA LYS A 547 13.76 -40.57 -16.54
C LYS A 547 12.53 -39.68 -16.66
N GLU A 548 12.70 -38.37 -16.87
CA GLU A 548 11.59 -37.45 -17.10
C GLU A 548 11.01 -37.53 -18.51
N ALA A 549 11.82 -37.76 -19.55
CA ALA A 549 11.37 -37.93 -20.93
C ALA A 549 10.49 -39.18 -21.15
N GLY A 550 10.56 -40.17 -20.25
CA GLY A 550 9.71 -41.36 -20.30
C GLY A 550 8.23 -41.13 -20.00
N TYR A 551 7.84 -39.96 -19.47
CA TYR A 551 6.45 -39.64 -19.12
C TYR A 551 5.70 -38.78 -20.14
N SER A 552 6.36 -38.22 -21.14
CA SER A 552 5.73 -37.34 -22.13
C SER A 552 5.36 -38.02 -23.48
N ALA A 553 5.42 -39.33 -23.57
CA ALA A 553 5.18 -40.08 -24.83
C ALA A 553 3.86 -40.88 -24.88
N ILE A 554 2.91 -40.61 -23.99
CA ILE A 554 1.59 -41.25 -24.01
C ILE A 554 0.51 -40.19 -23.81
N GLU A 555 0.15 -39.53 -24.88
CA GLU A 555 -1.15 -38.96 -25.14
C GLU A 555 -1.20 -38.36 -26.55
N ILE A 556 -1.28 -39.24 -27.53
CA ILE A 556 -1.85 -38.96 -28.85
C ILE A 556 -2.74 -40.15 -29.16
N GLU A 557 -4.02 -40.07 -28.80
CA GLU A 557 -5.14 -40.65 -29.52
C GLU A 557 -6.24 -39.59 -29.63
#